data_d757034a43f069ccf232ba1d18a90aa3
#
_entry.id   d757034a43f069ccf232ba1d18a90aa3
#
_cell.length_a   1.000
_cell.length_b   1.000
_cell.length_c   1.000
_cell.angle_alpha   90.00
_cell.angle_beta   90.00
_cell.angle_gamma   90.00
#
_symmetry.space_group_name_H-M   'P 1'
#
loop_
_entity.id
_entity.type
_entity.pdbx_description
1 polymer ?
#
loop_
_entity_poly.entity_id
_entity_poly.type
_entity_poly.pdbx_seq_one_letter_code
_entity_poly.pdbx_strand_id
1 'polypeptide(L)'
;MSRPETVDGKQAAPIAPFHLAVPIHSMKEAKHFYGTVLALQEGHGTAQYQIYNMWGHQLVVHDAGPTYRCVDLPVAHDEIPMPHFGVCLSVPEFQWLAKHLTAQRATFHIKPHVRYAGTAGEQWKMFLKDPSGNNLEFKALRDATKLLAKYDV
;
A
#
# COMPACT_ATOMS: atom_id res chain seq x y z
N MET A 1 -9.90 -4.84 -15.86
CA MET A 1 -11.04 -4.19 -15.19
C MET A 1 -10.88 -2.69 -15.33
N SER A 2 -11.78 -2.02 -16.03
CA SER A 2 -11.77 -0.58 -16.22
C SER A 2 -12.04 0.13 -14.89
N ARG A 3 -11.33 1.22 -14.67
CA ARG A 3 -11.53 2.11 -13.52
C ARG A 3 -12.96 2.65 -13.56
N PRO A 4 -13.75 2.64 -12.45
CA PRO A 4 -15.05 3.30 -12.43
C PRO A 4 -14.88 4.80 -12.68
N GLU A 5 -15.55 5.31 -13.70
CA GLU A 5 -15.61 6.75 -14.00
C GLU A 5 -16.68 7.42 -13.12
N THR A 6 -16.28 8.53 -12.54
CA THR A 6 -17.07 9.69 -12.05
C THR A 6 -18.15 9.48 -11.00
N VAL A 7 -17.94 10.13 -9.86
CA VAL A 7 -18.99 10.62 -8.99
C VAL A 7 -19.28 12.07 -9.42
N ASP A 8 -20.56 12.39 -9.72
CA ASP A 8 -21.12 13.74 -9.97
C ASP A 8 -20.69 14.49 -11.25
N GLY A 9 -20.54 13.83 -12.39
CA GLY A 9 -20.52 14.54 -13.69
C GLY A 9 -19.45 15.63 -13.86
N LYS A 10 -18.63 15.91 -12.86
CA LYS A 10 -17.43 16.75 -12.94
C LYS A 10 -16.23 15.85 -12.98
N GLN A 11 -15.54 15.83 -14.11
CA GLN A 11 -14.27 15.19 -14.26
C GLN A 11 -13.31 15.82 -13.24
N ALA A 12 -13.03 15.10 -12.14
CA ALA A 12 -12.00 15.53 -11.21
C ALA A 12 -10.69 15.67 -11.99
N ALA A 13 -9.97 16.76 -11.77
CA ALA A 13 -8.63 16.92 -12.35
C ALA A 13 -7.80 15.67 -12.00
N PRO A 14 -7.03 15.11 -12.94
CA PRO A 14 -6.24 13.93 -12.67
C PRO A 14 -5.28 14.23 -11.52
N ILE A 15 -5.31 13.39 -10.47
CA ILE A 15 -4.36 13.50 -9.36
C ILE A 15 -2.96 13.23 -9.91
N ALA A 16 -2.02 14.15 -9.66
CA ALA A 16 -0.63 13.93 -10.03
C ALA A 16 -0.08 12.67 -9.37
N PRO A 17 0.63 11.79 -10.10
CA PRO A 17 1.22 10.60 -9.51
C PRO A 17 2.20 10.97 -8.39
N PHE A 18 2.06 10.32 -7.25
CA PHE A 18 3.04 10.39 -6.18
C PHE A 18 4.26 9.54 -6.52
N HIS A 19 5.45 10.00 -6.17
CA HIS A 19 6.70 9.28 -6.30
C HIS A 19 7.26 8.94 -4.93
N LEU A 20 7.56 7.65 -4.70
CA LEU A 20 8.20 7.16 -3.49
C LEU A 20 9.37 6.26 -3.85
N ALA A 21 10.52 6.49 -3.23
CA ALA A 21 11.67 5.60 -3.32
C ALA A 21 11.94 4.97 -1.95
N VAL A 22 12.10 3.64 -1.92
CA VAL A 22 12.40 2.89 -0.69
C VAL A 22 13.62 2.01 -0.88
N PRO A 23 14.49 1.88 0.14
CA PRO A 23 15.62 0.97 0.08
C PRO A 23 15.20 -0.47 0.34
N ILE A 24 15.88 -1.42 -0.32
CA ILE A 24 15.70 -2.85 -0.13
C ILE A 24 17.05 -3.54 0.01
N HIS A 25 17.10 -4.74 0.62
CA HIS A 25 18.34 -5.49 0.81
C HIS A 25 18.63 -6.52 -0.27
N SER A 26 17.63 -6.89 -1.08
CA SER A 26 17.72 -7.92 -2.10
C SER A 26 16.75 -7.63 -3.23
N MET A 27 17.28 -7.33 -4.42
CA MET A 27 16.48 -7.11 -5.61
C MET A 27 15.66 -8.35 -5.99
N LYS A 28 16.22 -9.55 -5.82
CA LYS A 28 15.50 -10.80 -6.12
C LYS A 28 14.25 -10.96 -5.25
N GLU A 29 14.38 -10.73 -3.94
CA GLU A 29 13.27 -10.86 -3.01
C GLU A 29 12.25 -9.73 -3.19
N ALA A 30 12.71 -8.51 -3.46
CA ALA A 30 11.85 -7.39 -3.76
C ALA A 30 11.02 -7.63 -5.04
N LYS A 31 11.62 -8.12 -6.12
CA LYS A 31 10.90 -8.48 -7.35
C LYS A 31 9.85 -9.54 -7.11
N HIS A 32 10.15 -10.56 -6.32
CA HIS A 32 9.16 -11.55 -5.94
C HIS A 32 8.01 -10.92 -5.12
N PHE A 33 8.32 -10.11 -4.14
CA PHE A 33 7.30 -9.48 -3.27
C PHE A 33 6.43 -8.48 -4.05
N TYR A 34 7.03 -7.49 -4.68
CA TYR A 34 6.29 -6.43 -5.37
C TYR A 34 5.69 -6.91 -6.70
N GLY A 35 6.43 -7.67 -7.50
CA GLY A 35 5.97 -8.13 -8.82
C GLY A 35 5.05 -9.35 -8.75
N THR A 36 5.33 -10.33 -7.88
CA THR A 36 4.54 -11.58 -7.82
C THR A 36 3.49 -11.54 -6.72
N VAL A 37 3.89 -11.28 -5.46
CA VAL A 37 2.96 -11.33 -4.32
C VAL A 37 1.96 -10.19 -4.38
N LEU A 38 2.40 -8.95 -4.59
CA LEU A 38 1.53 -7.78 -4.75
C LEU A 38 0.96 -7.62 -6.16
N ALA A 39 1.50 -8.37 -7.14
CA ALA A 39 1.12 -8.31 -8.55
C ALA A 39 1.19 -6.89 -9.16
N LEU A 40 2.16 -6.07 -8.72
CA LEU A 40 2.37 -4.75 -9.28
C LEU A 40 3.00 -4.84 -10.68
N GLN A 41 2.55 -4.01 -11.58
CA GLN A 41 3.14 -3.89 -12.91
C GLN A 41 4.56 -3.32 -12.80
N GLU A 42 5.54 -4.03 -13.35
CA GLU A 42 6.91 -3.58 -13.44
C GLU A 42 7.08 -2.53 -14.54
N GLY A 43 7.82 -1.47 -14.23
CA GLY A 43 8.32 -0.49 -15.19
C GLY A 43 9.79 -0.74 -15.50
N HIS A 44 10.49 0.32 -15.89
CA HIS A 44 11.94 0.24 -16.11
C HIS A 44 12.70 -0.13 -14.83
N GLY A 45 13.77 -0.90 -14.98
CA GLY A 45 14.63 -1.32 -13.88
C GLY A 45 16.03 -1.69 -14.34
N THR A 46 16.94 -1.80 -13.38
CA THR A 46 18.33 -2.22 -13.53
C THR A 46 18.68 -3.26 -12.47
N ALA A 47 19.94 -3.57 -12.31
CA ALA A 47 20.40 -4.38 -11.18
C ALA A 47 20.29 -3.65 -9.84
N GLN A 48 20.24 -2.30 -9.84
CA GLN A 48 20.28 -1.47 -8.65
C GLN A 48 18.92 -0.91 -8.24
N TYR A 49 17.93 -0.89 -9.13
CA TYR A 49 16.58 -0.42 -8.82
C TYR A 49 15.52 -1.05 -9.73
N GLN A 50 14.27 -1.01 -9.26
CA GLN A 50 13.09 -1.40 -10.04
C GLN A 50 11.94 -0.43 -9.77
N ILE A 51 11.27 0.00 -10.86
CA ILE A 51 10.07 0.84 -10.80
C ILE A 51 8.83 -0.05 -10.84
N TYR A 52 7.83 0.29 -10.03
CA TYR A 52 6.52 -0.35 -10.01
C TYR A 52 5.39 0.68 -10.15
N ASN A 53 4.35 0.29 -10.85
CA ASN A 53 3.07 1.01 -10.85
C ASN A 53 2.26 0.62 -9.62
N MET A 54 2.24 1.48 -8.61
CA MET A 54 1.47 1.27 -7.39
C MET A 54 0.14 2.03 -7.48
N TRP A 55 -0.86 1.44 -8.14
CA TRP A 55 -2.19 2.03 -8.38
C TRP A 55 -2.13 3.43 -9.00
N GLY A 56 -1.30 3.62 -10.02
CA GLY A 56 -1.11 4.89 -10.72
C GLY A 56 -0.05 5.81 -10.09
N HIS A 57 0.54 5.42 -8.96
CA HIS A 57 1.69 6.09 -8.35
C HIS A 57 2.98 5.35 -8.68
N GLN A 58 4.11 6.07 -8.67
CA GLN A 58 5.42 5.49 -8.93
C GLN A 58 6.08 5.06 -7.62
N LEU A 59 6.25 3.75 -7.43
CA LEU A 59 7.11 3.21 -6.39
C LEU A 59 8.44 2.77 -7.00
N VAL A 60 9.55 3.16 -6.40
CA VAL A 60 10.89 2.72 -6.80
C VAL A 60 11.56 2.02 -5.63
N VAL A 61 12.02 0.79 -5.84
CA VAL A 61 12.85 0.10 -4.86
C VAL A 61 14.30 0.19 -5.27
N HIS A 62 15.19 0.56 -4.32
CA HIS A 62 16.64 0.69 -4.56
C HIS A 62 17.41 -0.32 -3.72
N ASP A 63 18.37 -1.00 -4.34
CA ASP A 63 19.29 -1.88 -3.63
C ASP A 63 20.21 -1.07 -2.72
N ALA A 64 20.04 -1.22 -1.42
CA ALA A 64 20.86 -0.61 -0.37
C ALA A 64 21.89 -1.59 0.23
N GLY A 65 22.01 -2.76 -0.39
CA GLY A 65 22.94 -3.81 0.03
C GLY A 65 22.34 -4.81 1.03
N PRO A 66 22.98 -5.98 1.18
CA PRO A 66 22.41 -7.15 1.85
C PRO A 66 22.18 -6.97 3.35
N THR A 67 22.78 -5.97 3.97
CA THR A 67 22.66 -5.69 5.41
C THR A 67 21.53 -4.72 5.74
N TYR A 68 20.93 -4.08 4.74
CA TYR A 68 19.84 -3.14 4.97
C TYR A 68 18.63 -3.83 5.59
N ARG A 69 18.07 -3.24 6.63
CA ARG A 69 16.75 -3.57 7.20
C ARG A 69 16.05 -2.29 7.65
N CYS A 70 14.78 -2.18 7.31
CA CYS A 70 13.93 -1.14 7.86
C CYS A 70 13.66 -1.44 9.34
N VAL A 71 13.82 -0.45 10.19
CA VAL A 71 13.59 -0.57 11.64
C VAL A 71 12.33 0.23 11.98
N ASP A 72 11.40 -0.43 12.67
CA ASP A 72 10.19 0.24 13.17
C ASP A 72 10.56 1.19 14.31
N LEU A 73 10.00 2.40 14.24
CA LEU A 73 10.09 3.38 15.31
C LEU A 73 8.92 3.19 16.29
N PRO A 74 9.13 3.31 17.60
CA PRO A 74 8.03 3.25 18.56
C PRO A 74 7.10 4.44 18.37
N VAL A 75 5.80 4.18 18.35
CA VAL A 75 4.75 5.21 18.31
C VAL A 75 3.93 5.11 19.59
N ALA A 76 3.75 6.24 20.26
CA ALA A 76 3.28 6.28 21.64
C ALA A 76 1.86 5.73 21.91
N HIS A 77 1.04 5.53 20.89
CA HIS A 77 -0.39 5.25 21.07
C HIS A 77 -1.00 4.18 20.18
N ASP A 78 -0.21 3.52 19.31
CA ASP A 78 -0.75 2.52 18.39
C ASP A 78 0.31 1.44 18.08
N GLU A 79 -0.14 0.20 17.89
CA GLU A 79 0.72 -0.91 17.41
C GLU A 79 0.99 -0.81 15.89
N ILE A 80 0.77 0.37 15.31
CA ILE A 80 0.97 0.63 13.88
C ILE A 80 2.47 0.79 13.62
N PRO A 81 3.06 -0.02 12.72
CA PRO A 81 4.47 0.09 12.41
C PRO A 81 4.80 1.40 11.70
N MET A 82 5.88 2.07 12.10
CA MET A 82 6.34 3.33 11.51
C MET A 82 7.83 3.25 11.16
N PRO A 83 8.26 3.82 10.01
CA PRO A 83 7.40 4.41 8.95
C PRO A 83 6.61 3.35 8.19
N HIS A 84 5.54 3.77 7.54
CA HIS A 84 4.81 2.94 6.59
C HIS A 84 4.33 3.76 5.37
N PHE A 85 4.04 3.08 4.28
CA PHE A 85 3.48 3.68 3.07
C PHE A 85 2.45 2.73 2.45
N GLY A 86 1.64 3.25 1.53
CA GLY A 86 0.65 2.45 0.82
C GLY A 86 -0.37 3.30 0.08
N VAL A 87 -1.50 2.71 -0.24
CA VAL A 87 -2.56 3.38 -1.00
C VAL A 87 -3.91 3.22 -0.34
N CYS A 88 -4.75 4.24 -0.54
CA CYS A 88 -6.16 4.18 -0.21
C CYS A 88 -6.91 3.62 -1.43
N LEU A 89 -7.45 2.43 -1.28
CA LEU A 89 -8.17 1.69 -2.30
C LEU A 89 -9.68 1.95 -2.18
N SER A 90 -10.43 1.62 -3.22
CA SER A 90 -11.87 1.40 -3.05
C SER A 90 -12.09 0.13 -2.21
N VAL A 91 -13.25 0.02 -1.56
CA VAL A 91 -13.58 -1.18 -0.75
C VAL A 91 -13.53 -2.46 -1.58
N PRO A 92 -14.06 -2.53 -2.81
CA PRO A 92 -13.93 -3.72 -3.66
C PRO A 92 -12.48 -4.08 -4.00
N GLU A 93 -11.63 -3.08 -4.29
CA GLU A 93 -10.21 -3.31 -4.57
C GLU A 93 -9.46 -3.82 -3.36
N PHE A 94 -9.73 -3.25 -2.16
CA PHE A 94 -9.17 -3.74 -0.91
C PHE A 94 -9.54 -5.21 -0.66
N GLN A 95 -10.81 -5.55 -0.82
CA GLN A 95 -11.30 -6.92 -0.62
C GLN A 95 -10.68 -7.90 -1.62
N TRP A 96 -10.54 -7.47 -2.88
CA TRP A 96 -9.85 -8.26 -3.90
C TRP A 96 -8.39 -8.48 -3.52
N LEU A 97 -7.65 -7.42 -3.14
CA LEU A 97 -6.25 -7.50 -2.75
C LEU A 97 -6.06 -8.41 -1.52
N ALA A 98 -6.91 -8.27 -0.51
CA ALA A 98 -6.85 -9.10 0.69
C ALA A 98 -7.03 -10.61 0.37
N LYS A 99 -7.98 -10.95 -0.52
CA LYS A 99 -8.17 -12.31 -1.01
C LYS A 99 -6.98 -12.80 -1.82
N HIS A 100 -6.47 -11.97 -2.73
CA HIS A 100 -5.31 -12.28 -3.54
C HIS A 100 -4.08 -12.59 -2.67
N LEU A 101 -3.76 -11.72 -1.72
CA LEU A 101 -2.63 -11.89 -0.80
C LEU A 101 -2.79 -13.15 0.07
N THR A 102 -3.99 -13.46 0.51
CA THR A 102 -4.28 -14.70 1.24
C THR A 102 -4.02 -15.93 0.37
N ALA A 103 -4.44 -15.90 -0.89
CA ALA A 103 -4.20 -16.98 -1.86
C ALA A 103 -2.69 -17.15 -2.16
N GLN A 104 -1.95 -16.06 -2.19
CA GLN A 104 -0.47 -16.05 -2.33
C GLN A 104 0.26 -16.46 -1.05
N ARG A 105 -0.48 -16.77 0.04
CA ARG A 105 0.08 -17.09 1.37
C ARG A 105 0.98 -15.98 1.92
N ALA A 106 0.68 -14.73 1.59
CA ALA A 106 1.41 -13.58 2.10
C ALA A 106 1.29 -13.50 3.63
N THR A 107 2.38 -13.13 4.29
CA THR A 107 2.38 -12.93 5.74
C THR A 107 1.89 -11.51 6.05
N PHE A 108 0.74 -11.41 6.70
CA PHE A 108 0.25 -10.13 7.20
C PHE A 108 0.91 -9.79 8.53
N HIS A 109 1.43 -8.57 8.64
CA HIS A 109 1.84 -8.00 9.94
C HIS A 109 0.59 -7.69 10.78
N ILE A 110 -0.40 -7.03 10.16
CA ILE A 110 -1.75 -6.87 10.71
C ILE A 110 -2.75 -7.40 9.68
N LYS A 111 -3.54 -8.39 10.06
CA LYS A 111 -4.53 -9.02 9.17
C LYS A 111 -5.61 -8.04 8.72
N PRO A 112 -6.22 -8.25 7.53
CA PRO A 112 -7.35 -7.45 7.09
C PRO A 112 -8.43 -7.37 8.17
N HIS A 113 -8.83 -6.15 8.53
CA HIS A 113 -9.86 -5.89 9.54
C HIS A 113 -10.60 -4.59 9.24
N VAL A 114 -11.73 -4.41 9.88
CA VAL A 114 -12.54 -3.18 9.82
C VAL A 114 -12.40 -2.41 11.13
N ARG A 115 -12.16 -1.11 11.05
CA ARG A 115 -12.23 -0.20 12.19
C ARG A 115 -13.45 0.71 12.05
N TYR A 116 -14.01 1.11 13.19
CA TYR A 116 -15.16 2.01 13.28
C TYR A 116 -16.39 1.52 12.48
N ALA A 117 -16.63 0.20 12.49
CA ALA A 117 -17.72 -0.43 11.76
C ALA A 117 -19.06 0.23 12.06
N GLY A 118 -19.87 0.49 11.01
CA GLY A 118 -21.18 1.12 11.12
C GLY A 118 -21.17 2.65 11.33
N THR A 119 -20.00 3.28 11.41
CA THR A 119 -19.88 4.75 11.55
C THR A 119 -19.49 5.42 10.24
N ALA A 120 -19.53 6.76 10.19
CA ALA A 120 -19.05 7.55 9.05
C ALA A 120 -17.53 7.35 8.81
N GLY A 121 -16.79 6.96 9.84
CA GLY A 121 -15.35 6.70 9.77
C GLY A 121 -14.98 5.26 9.47
N GLU A 122 -15.93 4.41 9.07
CA GLU A 122 -15.68 3.01 8.77
C GLU A 122 -14.59 2.84 7.71
N GLN A 123 -13.57 2.07 8.06
CA GLN A 123 -12.41 1.84 7.20
C GLN A 123 -11.86 0.41 7.34
N TRP A 124 -11.35 -0.10 6.23
CA TRP A 124 -10.63 -1.36 6.14
C TRP A 124 -9.14 -1.09 6.16
N LYS A 125 -8.39 -1.93 6.87
CA LYS A 125 -6.93 -1.83 6.99
C LYS A 125 -6.28 -3.20 6.96
N MET A 126 -5.08 -3.27 6.40
CA MET A 126 -4.15 -4.39 6.53
C MET A 126 -2.73 -3.90 6.38
N PHE A 127 -1.79 -4.58 7.04
CA PHE A 127 -0.36 -4.27 6.96
C PHE A 127 0.44 -5.50 6.57
N LEU A 128 1.43 -5.27 5.71
CA LEU A 128 2.44 -6.25 5.34
C LEU A 128 3.83 -5.65 5.57
N LYS A 129 4.84 -6.52 5.65
CA LYS A 129 6.23 -6.11 5.54
C LYS A 129 6.81 -6.69 4.25
N ASP A 130 7.58 -5.88 3.54
CA ASP A 130 8.40 -6.43 2.47
C ASP A 130 9.57 -7.24 3.07
N PRO A 131 10.36 -7.99 2.26
CA PRO A 131 11.48 -8.76 2.77
C PRO A 131 12.57 -7.94 3.48
N SER A 132 12.61 -6.64 3.24
CA SER A 132 13.56 -5.71 3.88
C SER A 132 13.03 -5.08 5.16
N GLY A 133 11.77 -5.40 5.54
CA GLY A 133 11.10 -4.86 6.71
C GLY A 133 10.37 -3.54 6.46
N ASN A 134 10.34 -3.03 5.22
CA ASN A 134 9.52 -1.84 4.91
C ASN A 134 8.04 -2.18 5.12
N ASN A 135 7.33 -1.28 5.81
CA ASN A 135 5.92 -1.49 6.14
C ASN A 135 5.01 -0.92 5.07
N LEU A 136 4.05 -1.72 4.64
CA LEU A 136 3.01 -1.31 3.69
C LEU A 136 1.65 -1.34 4.37
N GLU A 137 0.90 -0.22 4.30
CA GLU A 137 -0.50 -0.16 4.70
C GLU A 137 -1.38 -0.10 3.45
N PHE A 138 -2.33 -1.02 3.33
CA PHE A 138 -3.44 -0.88 2.41
C PHE A 138 -4.69 -0.57 3.21
N LYS A 139 -5.42 0.46 2.79
CA LYS A 139 -6.66 0.83 3.46
C LYS A 139 -7.73 1.24 2.45
N ALA A 140 -8.97 1.17 2.88
CA ALA A 140 -10.12 1.68 2.16
C ALA A 140 -11.06 2.38 3.13
N LEU A 141 -11.70 3.45 2.68
CA LEU A 141 -12.74 4.13 3.43
C LEU A 141 -14.10 3.77 2.80
N ARG A 142 -15.12 3.60 3.65
CA ARG A 142 -16.50 3.44 3.18
C ARG A 142 -16.92 4.60 2.28
N ASP A 143 -16.55 5.79 2.67
CA ASP A 143 -16.74 7.01 1.89
C ASP A 143 -15.37 7.63 1.58
N ALA A 144 -14.89 7.43 0.34
CA ALA A 144 -13.60 7.93 -0.12
C ALA A 144 -13.48 9.47 -0.05
N THR A 145 -14.60 10.21 -0.06
CA THR A 145 -14.59 11.67 0.07
C THR A 145 -14.13 12.13 1.46
N LYS A 146 -14.17 11.22 2.44
CA LYS A 146 -13.76 11.47 3.83
C LYS A 146 -12.27 11.26 4.09
N LEU A 147 -11.47 10.95 3.08
CA LEU A 147 -10.03 10.70 3.25
C LEU A 147 -9.30 11.86 3.97
N LEU A 148 -9.68 13.09 3.68
CA LEU A 148 -9.10 14.31 4.26
C LEU A 148 -10.12 15.06 5.18
N ALA A 149 -11.20 14.40 5.57
CA ALA A 149 -12.20 15.04 6.44
C ALA A 149 -11.61 15.29 7.84
N LYS A 150 -11.99 16.39 8.43
CA LYS A 150 -11.77 16.63 9.86
C LYS A 150 -12.84 15.85 10.62
N TYR A 151 -12.42 15.00 11.53
CA TYR A 151 -13.32 14.33 12.47
C TYR A 151 -13.18 15.03 13.81
N ASP A 152 -14.32 15.36 14.43
CA ASP A 152 -14.31 15.72 15.85
C ASP A 152 -14.06 14.43 16.64
N VAL A 153 -12.96 14.39 17.36
CA VAL A 153 -12.50 13.25 18.17
C VAL A 153 -13.01 13.41 19.60
#